data_de681f010b870d946253e24595fec6f3
#
_entry.id   de681f010b870d946253e24595fec6f3
#
_cell.length_a   1.000
_cell.length_b   1.000
_cell.length_c   1.000
_cell.angle_alpha   90.00
_cell.angle_beta   90.00
_cell.angle_gamma   90.00
#
_symmetry.space_group_name_H-M   'P 1'
#
loop_
_entity.id
_entity.type
_entity.pdbx_description
1 polymer ?
#
loop_
_entity_poly.entity_id
_entity_poly.type
_entity_poly.pdbx_seq_one_letter_code
_entity_poly.pdbx_strand_id
1 'polypeptide(L)'
;MNDISRAPSRVRRAVVRPRDAASLILLRGEGKELEVLAGRRPLHVRFMPGIHVFPGGAIDPPDRVPWIIEAGTEALGPKLARCARAALRETWEEAGVLVGRPAPSRSTAPTSRPIEQAYREQGLLAAMDLLTYVGRAITPSHSPRRFNTRFFLSDGGNVFGEPTASEELEEVRWYPIGRHPLESFRDVTRFMLARAIALHNGTATGGAPLFYWAKNARRIGVCREAVREPGGPG
;
A
#
# COMPACT_ATOMS: atom_id res chain seq x y z
N MET A 1 53.92 -33.49 -3.65
CA MET A 1 52.87 -33.25 -2.63
C MET A 1 52.15 -31.96 -3.04
N ASN A 2 51.02 -32.12 -3.75
CA ASN A 2 50.22 -30.98 -4.19
C ASN A 2 49.03 -30.87 -3.24
N ASP A 3 49.09 -29.85 -2.39
CA ASP A 3 47.97 -29.43 -1.55
C ASP A 3 47.01 -28.56 -2.37
N ILE A 4 45.91 -29.14 -2.83
CA ILE A 4 44.86 -28.39 -3.53
C ILE A 4 43.97 -27.78 -2.46
N SER A 5 44.25 -26.53 -2.11
CA SER A 5 43.41 -25.69 -1.26
C SER A 5 42.00 -25.62 -1.85
N ARG A 6 41.07 -26.34 -1.25
CA ARG A 6 39.63 -26.32 -1.57
C ARG A 6 39.06 -25.00 -1.10
N ALA A 7 38.73 -24.10 -2.07
CA ALA A 7 37.98 -22.88 -1.80
C ALA A 7 36.67 -23.20 -1.07
N PRO A 8 36.28 -22.41 -0.04
CA PRO A 8 35.06 -22.69 0.71
C PRO A 8 33.84 -22.54 -0.21
N SER A 9 33.03 -23.58 -0.24
CA SER A 9 31.76 -23.60 -0.98
C SER A 9 30.87 -22.45 -0.48
N ARG A 10 30.53 -21.52 -1.36
CA ARG A 10 29.52 -20.48 -1.08
C ARG A 10 28.21 -21.18 -0.75
N VAL A 11 27.84 -21.21 0.52
CA VAL A 11 26.50 -21.60 0.97
C VAL A 11 25.50 -20.68 0.27
N ARG A 12 24.75 -21.20 -0.69
CA ARG A 12 23.64 -20.49 -1.33
C ARG A 12 22.57 -20.26 -0.26
N ARG A 13 22.50 -19.06 0.28
CA ARG A 13 21.37 -18.67 1.14
C ARG A 13 20.08 -18.89 0.36
N ALA A 14 19.17 -19.65 0.93
CA ALA A 14 17.85 -19.86 0.34
C ALA A 14 17.16 -18.50 0.15
N VAL A 15 16.65 -18.25 -1.06
CA VAL A 15 15.96 -16.98 -1.37
C VAL A 15 14.62 -16.97 -0.63
N VAL A 16 14.45 -16.02 0.28
CA VAL A 16 13.19 -15.83 1.02
C VAL A 16 12.05 -15.51 0.04
N ARG A 17 10.93 -16.25 0.15
CA ARG A 17 9.73 -15.96 -0.66
C ARG A 17 9.10 -14.63 -0.21
N PRO A 18 8.77 -13.71 -1.14
CA PRO A 18 8.10 -12.47 -0.76
C PRO A 18 6.72 -12.72 -0.16
N ARG A 19 6.41 -12.05 0.97
CA ARG A 19 5.07 -12.03 1.55
C ARG A 19 4.20 -11.05 0.76
N ASP A 20 2.94 -11.42 0.50
CA ASP A 20 1.97 -10.50 -0.07
C ASP A 20 1.70 -9.37 0.93
N ALA A 21 1.66 -8.14 0.42
CA ALA A 21 1.46 -6.92 1.19
C ALA A 21 0.65 -5.91 0.38
N ALA A 22 0.13 -4.90 1.05
CA ALA A 22 -0.55 -3.79 0.41
C ALA A 22 -0.21 -2.47 1.10
N SER A 23 -0.33 -1.36 0.37
CA SER A 23 -0.08 -0.01 0.89
C SER A 23 -1.05 0.97 0.22
N LEU A 24 -1.50 1.97 0.97
CA LEU A 24 -2.44 2.98 0.51
C LEU A 24 -1.75 4.34 0.39
N ILE A 25 -1.87 4.94 -0.76
CA ILE A 25 -1.44 6.30 -1.05
C ILE A 25 -2.68 7.18 -0.98
N LEU A 26 -2.68 8.14 -0.08
CA LEU A 26 -3.76 9.12 0.06
C LEU A 26 -3.24 10.47 -0.42
N LEU A 27 -3.92 11.05 -1.40
CA LEU A 27 -3.60 12.37 -1.95
C LEU A 27 -4.76 13.32 -1.71
N ARG A 28 -4.48 14.57 -1.33
CA ARG A 28 -5.49 15.63 -1.27
C ARG A 28 -4.95 16.94 -1.83
N GLY A 29 -5.84 17.80 -2.31
CA GLY A 29 -5.47 19.07 -2.93
C GLY A 29 -5.01 18.89 -4.38
N GLU A 30 -4.62 19.99 -5.00
CA GLU A 30 -4.22 20.04 -6.41
C GLU A 30 -2.98 20.92 -6.60
N GLY A 31 -2.26 20.70 -7.70
CA GLY A 31 -1.14 21.55 -8.12
C GLY A 31 -0.08 21.70 -7.03
N LYS A 32 0.17 22.96 -6.60
CA LYS A 32 1.18 23.28 -5.57
C LYS A 32 0.74 22.94 -4.14
N GLU A 33 -0.56 22.79 -3.92
CA GLU A 33 -1.16 22.45 -2.63
C GLU A 33 -1.42 20.93 -2.49
N LEU A 34 -0.92 20.14 -3.45
CA LEU A 34 -1.05 18.67 -3.38
C LEU A 34 -0.24 18.13 -2.21
N GLU A 35 -0.91 17.33 -1.38
CA GLU A 35 -0.34 16.68 -0.20
C GLU A 35 -0.50 15.17 -0.26
N VAL A 36 0.39 14.46 0.41
CA VAL A 36 0.33 12.99 0.59
C VAL A 36 0.32 12.66 2.07
N LEU A 37 -0.53 11.71 2.49
CA LEU A 37 -0.45 11.14 3.82
C LEU A 37 0.73 10.17 3.90
N ALA A 38 1.61 10.40 4.86
CA ALA A 38 2.75 9.53 5.13
C ALA A 38 3.12 9.56 6.61
N GLY A 39 3.91 8.59 7.05
CA GLY A 39 4.52 8.57 8.36
C GLY A 39 5.97 8.15 8.28
N ARG A 40 6.76 8.44 9.32
CA ARG A 40 8.15 8.06 9.45
C ARG A 40 8.27 6.77 10.26
N ARG A 41 8.98 5.78 9.74
CA ARG A 41 9.27 4.56 10.50
C ARG A 41 10.17 4.88 11.70
N PRO A 42 9.87 4.34 12.90
CA PRO A 42 10.69 4.58 14.08
C PRO A 42 12.17 4.21 13.87
N LEU A 43 13.06 4.90 14.55
CA LEU A 43 14.50 4.65 14.42
C LEU A 43 14.94 3.30 15.00
N HIS A 44 14.20 2.74 15.95
CA HIS A 44 14.52 1.47 16.61
C HIS A 44 14.13 0.22 15.81
N VAL A 45 13.34 0.35 14.72
CA VAL A 45 12.92 -0.82 13.93
C VAL A 45 14.04 -1.36 13.07
N ARG A 46 14.11 -2.70 12.95
CA ARG A 46 15.19 -3.38 12.19
C ARG A 46 15.13 -3.17 10.68
N PHE A 47 13.96 -2.87 10.14
CA PHE A 47 13.75 -2.78 8.70
C PHE A 47 13.41 -1.35 8.29
N MET A 48 14.34 -0.73 7.55
CA MET A 48 14.19 0.62 6.99
C MET A 48 13.84 1.69 8.07
N PRO A 49 14.68 1.87 9.13
CA PRO A 49 14.43 2.88 10.15
C PRO A 49 14.51 4.31 9.59
N GLY A 50 13.72 5.22 10.14
CA GLY A 50 13.77 6.65 9.88
C GLY A 50 13.31 7.11 8.49
N ILE A 51 12.88 6.20 7.60
CA ILE A 51 12.37 6.58 6.29
C ILE A 51 10.87 6.87 6.32
N HIS A 52 10.43 7.74 5.44
CA HIS A 52 9.01 7.98 5.21
C HIS A 52 8.41 6.89 4.31
N VAL A 53 7.22 6.46 4.68
CA VAL A 53 6.45 5.45 3.95
C VAL A 53 4.96 5.82 3.94
N PHE A 54 4.21 5.25 3.03
CA PHE A 54 2.75 5.23 3.10
C PHE A 54 2.31 4.14 4.08
N PRO A 55 1.17 4.27 4.74
CA PRO A 55 0.60 3.21 5.54
C PRO A 55 0.48 1.91 4.74
N GLY A 56 0.79 0.79 5.36
CA GLY A 56 0.69 -0.50 4.70
C GLY A 56 1.54 -1.60 5.29
N GLY A 57 1.07 -2.84 5.13
CA GLY A 57 1.71 -4.02 5.69
C GLY A 57 1.34 -5.32 4.99
N ALA A 58 1.54 -6.43 5.67
CA ALA A 58 1.28 -7.76 5.14
C ALA A 58 -0.22 -8.07 5.07
N ILE A 59 -0.61 -8.91 4.12
CA ILE A 59 -1.98 -9.45 4.08
C ILE A 59 -2.12 -10.51 5.15
N ASP A 60 -3.01 -10.26 6.09
CA ASP A 60 -3.33 -11.18 7.17
C ASP A 60 -4.53 -12.10 6.83
N PRO A 61 -4.72 -13.21 7.56
CA PRO A 61 -5.83 -14.12 7.32
C PRO A 61 -7.22 -13.44 7.28
N PRO A 62 -7.55 -12.48 8.17
CA PRO A 62 -8.83 -11.76 8.12
C PRO A 62 -9.05 -10.94 6.84
N ASP A 63 -8.02 -10.47 6.18
CA ASP A 63 -8.14 -9.68 4.93
C ASP A 63 -8.56 -10.54 3.73
N ARG A 64 -8.42 -11.86 3.84
CA ARG A 64 -8.78 -12.82 2.78
C ARG A 64 -10.27 -13.08 2.69
N VAL A 65 -11.02 -12.71 3.71
CA VAL A 65 -12.45 -12.90 3.82
C VAL A 65 -13.16 -11.56 3.66
N PRO A 66 -14.24 -11.46 2.87
CA PRO A 66 -15.02 -10.23 2.73
C PRO A 66 -15.43 -9.63 4.08
N TRP A 67 -15.44 -8.30 4.16
CA TRP A 67 -15.92 -7.57 5.33
C TRP A 67 -17.41 -7.31 5.21
N ILE A 68 -18.12 -7.31 6.33
CA ILE A 68 -19.55 -7.04 6.37
C ILE A 68 -19.89 -5.60 5.93
N ILE A 69 -18.90 -4.71 6.12
CA ILE A 69 -19.03 -3.26 5.88
C ILE A 69 -18.39 -2.80 4.57
N GLU A 70 -18.04 -3.70 3.65
CA GLU A 70 -17.42 -3.31 2.39
C GLU A 70 -18.47 -3.14 1.27
N ALA A 71 -18.14 -2.28 0.31
CA ALA A 71 -18.92 -2.03 -0.89
C ALA A 71 -18.00 -1.82 -2.11
N GLY A 72 -18.51 -2.06 -3.33
CA GLY A 72 -17.76 -1.83 -4.57
C GLY A 72 -16.61 -2.80 -4.83
N THR A 73 -16.63 -3.99 -4.20
CA THR A 73 -15.54 -4.99 -4.30
C THR A 73 -15.39 -5.56 -5.70
N GLU A 74 -16.48 -5.60 -6.48
CA GLU A 74 -16.53 -6.06 -7.87
C GLU A 74 -15.58 -5.27 -8.79
N ALA A 75 -15.30 -4.01 -8.46
CA ALA A 75 -14.37 -3.16 -9.24
C ALA A 75 -12.94 -3.69 -9.22
N LEU A 76 -12.52 -4.39 -8.16
CA LEU A 76 -11.14 -4.84 -7.97
C LEU A 76 -10.90 -6.31 -8.31
N GLY A 77 -11.95 -7.12 -8.26
CA GLY A 77 -11.83 -8.59 -8.32
C GLY A 77 -11.17 -9.21 -7.07
N PRO A 78 -11.29 -10.54 -6.88
CA PRO A 78 -10.98 -11.19 -5.59
C PRO A 78 -9.54 -11.03 -5.10
N LYS A 79 -8.58 -11.02 -6.03
CA LYS A 79 -7.15 -10.93 -5.70
C LYS A 79 -6.75 -9.54 -5.20
N LEU A 80 -7.28 -8.49 -5.83
CA LEU A 80 -6.98 -7.12 -5.42
C LEU A 80 -7.84 -6.72 -4.22
N ALA A 81 -9.07 -7.21 -4.11
CA ALA A 81 -9.94 -6.93 -2.97
C ALA A 81 -9.32 -7.31 -1.62
N ARG A 82 -8.69 -8.49 -1.51
CA ARG A 82 -7.97 -8.86 -0.28
C ARG A 82 -6.77 -7.95 0.01
N CYS A 83 -6.11 -7.44 -1.03
CA CYS A 83 -5.02 -6.49 -0.87
C CYS A 83 -5.55 -5.11 -0.45
N ALA A 84 -6.70 -4.70 -0.99
CA ALA A 84 -7.38 -3.47 -0.62
C ALA A 84 -7.81 -3.48 0.86
N ARG A 85 -8.37 -4.61 1.34
CA ARG A 85 -8.69 -4.77 2.77
C ARG A 85 -7.46 -4.59 3.64
N ALA A 86 -6.34 -5.25 3.30
CA ALA A 86 -5.09 -5.07 4.02
C ALA A 86 -4.63 -3.61 4.01
N ALA A 87 -4.68 -2.94 2.85
CA ALA A 87 -4.30 -1.53 2.74
C ALA A 87 -5.16 -0.61 3.62
N LEU A 88 -6.48 -0.83 3.65
CA LEU A 88 -7.41 -0.08 4.49
C LEU A 88 -7.18 -0.34 5.99
N ARG A 89 -7.00 -1.62 6.38
CA ARG A 89 -6.73 -2.00 7.76
C ARG A 89 -5.43 -1.38 8.27
N GLU A 90 -4.35 -1.56 7.54
CA GLU A 90 -3.04 -1.00 7.89
C GLU A 90 -3.08 0.54 7.96
N THR A 91 -3.84 1.19 7.07
CA THR A 91 -4.02 2.65 7.13
C THR A 91 -4.71 3.08 8.41
N TRP A 92 -5.71 2.35 8.86
CA TRP A 92 -6.35 2.64 10.14
C TRP A 92 -5.44 2.33 11.33
N GLU A 93 -4.76 1.19 11.33
CA GLU A 93 -3.87 0.77 12.42
C GLU A 93 -2.64 1.68 12.56
N GLU A 94 -2.04 2.09 11.44
CA GLU A 94 -0.81 2.86 11.43
C GLU A 94 -1.01 4.39 11.42
N ALA A 95 -2.15 4.88 10.87
CA ALA A 95 -2.40 6.30 10.69
C ALA A 95 -3.70 6.82 11.34
N GLY A 96 -4.53 5.96 11.93
CA GLY A 96 -5.74 6.34 12.66
C GLY A 96 -6.90 6.80 11.77
N VAL A 97 -6.79 6.73 10.44
CA VAL A 97 -7.82 7.21 9.52
C VAL A 97 -8.53 6.07 8.79
N LEU A 98 -9.81 6.27 8.51
CA LEU A 98 -10.63 5.38 7.69
C LEU A 98 -10.81 5.96 6.30
N VAL A 99 -10.90 5.10 5.29
CA VAL A 99 -11.15 5.49 3.90
C VAL A 99 -12.43 4.81 3.42
N GLY A 100 -13.44 5.60 3.08
CA GLY A 100 -14.72 5.05 2.72
C GLY A 100 -15.75 6.12 2.36
N ARG A 101 -17.02 5.79 2.56
CA ARG A 101 -18.14 6.69 2.38
C ARG A 101 -19.22 6.44 3.44
N PRO A 102 -20.12 7.41 3.69
CA PRO A 102 -21.23 7.22 4.60
C PRO A 102 -22.05 5.98 4.24
N ALA A 103 -22.37 5.18 5.25
CA ALA A 103 -23.25 4.02 5.10
C ALA A 103 -24.72 4.48 4.97
N PRO A 104 -25.52 3.93 4.05
CA PRO A 104 -26.94 4.27 3.92
C PRO A 104 -27.75 3.87 5.17
N SER A 105 -27.28 2.89 5.91
CA SER A 105 -27.85 2.45 7.19
C SER A 105 -26.75 1.84 8.05
N ARG A 106 -26.91 1.91 9.37
CA ARG A 106 -25.96 1.26 10.29
C ARG A 106 -26.16 -0.25 10.27
N SER A 107 -25.10 -1.00 9.96
CA SER A 107 -25.12 -2.45 10.07
C SER A 107 -25.15 -2.85 11.55
N THR A 108 -26.07 -3.75 11.90
CA THR A 108 -26.19 -4.36 13.23
C THR A 108 -25.58 -5.76 13.28
N ALA A 109 -25.04 -6.27 12.17
CA ALA A 109 -24.43 -7.58 12.12
C ALA A 109 -23.23 -7.66 13.08
N PRO A 110 -23.10 -8.72 13.89
CA PRO A 110 -22.00 -8.85 14.81
C PRO A 110 -20.65 -8.96 14.06
N THR A 111 -19.62 -8.32 14.58
CA THR A 111 -18.26 -8.48 14.08
C THR A 111 -17.26 -8.51 15.24
N SER A 112 -16.24 -9.35 15.10
CA SER A 112 -15.10 -9.40 16.01
C SER A 112 -13.88 -8.67 15.47
N ARG A 113 -13.97 -8.07 14.28
CA ARG A 113 -12.84 -7.37 13.65
C ARG A 113 -12.83 -5.92 14.11
N PRO A 114 -11.74 -5.43 14.74
CA PRO A 114 -11.65 -4.05 15.22
C PRO A 114 -11.87 -3.02 14.11
N ILE A 115 -11.33 -3.26 12.93
CA ILE A 115 -11.52 -2.37 11.77
C ILE A 115 -12.99 -2.24 11.34
N GLU A 116 -13.73 -3.35 11.28
CA GLU A 116 -15.17 -3.30 10.95
C GLU A 116 -15.97 -2.58 12.03
N GLN A 117 -15.58 -2.71 13.30
CA GLN A 117 -16.17 -1.96 14.38
C GLN A 117 -15.91 -0.46 14.24
N ALA A 118 -14.68 -0.05 13.93
CA ALA A 118 -14.33 1.36 13.71
C ALA A 118 -15.16 1.99 12.58
N TYR A 119 -15.33 1.30 11.45
CA TYR A 119 -16.20 1.77 10.36
C TYR A 119 -17.66 1.94 10.81
N ARG A 120 -18.19 0.99 11.56
CA ARG A 120 -19.59 1.05 12.06
C ARG A 120 -19.81 2.18 13.06
N GLU A 121 -18.87 2.41 13.97
CA GLU A 121 -18.92 3.49 14.95
C GLU A 121 -18.98 4.86 14.26
N GLN A 122 -18.24 5.01 13.15
CA GLN A 122 -18.25 6.21 12.31
C GLN A 122 -19.43 6.27 11.32
N GLY A 123 -20.25 5.22 11.22
CA GLY A 123 -21.34 5.14 10.24
C GLY A 123 -20.86 5.08 8.79
N LEU A 124 -19.76 4.39 8.54
CA LEU A 124 -19.09 4.33 7.24
C LEU A 124 -19.14 2.91 6.63
N LEU A 125 -18.96 2.84 5.31
CA LEU A 125 -18.62 1.65 4.54
C LEU A 125 -17.19 1.76 4.03
N ALA A 126 -16.45 0.66 4.05
CA ALA A 126 -15.18 0.50 3.35
C ALA A 126 -15.46 0.40 1.84
N ALA A 127 -15.29 1.49 1.12
CA ALA A 127 -15.66 1.61 -0.28
C ALA A 127 -14.49 1.22 -1.19
N MET A 128 -14.49 -0.02 -1.68
CA MET A 128 -13.41 -0.58 -2.51
C MET A 128 -13.31 0.07 -3.89
N ASP A 129 -14.43 0.57 -4.41
CA ASP A 129 -14.52 1.32 -5.67
C ASP A 129 -13.88 2.71 -5.62
N LEU A 130 -13.58 3.23 -4.43
CA LEU A 130 -12.80 4.46 -4.24
C LEU A 130 -11.29 4.23 -4.32
N LEU A 131 -10.86 2.98 -4.48
CA LEU A 131 -9.45 2.61 -4.53
C LEU A 131 -9.01 2.35 -5.98
N THR A 132 -8.10 3.18 -6.46
CA THR A 132 -7.46 2.99 -7.76
C THR A 132 -6.17 2.17 -7.62
N TYR A 133 -6.02 1.10 -8.38
CA TYR A 133 -4.80 0.29 -8.38
C TYR A 133 -3.65 1.05 -9.05
N VAL A 134 -2.61 1.39 -8.28
CA VAL A 134 -1.44 2.15 -8.75
C VAL A 134 -0.41 1.25 -9.43
N GLY A 135 -0.09 0.11 -8.82
CA GLY A 135 0.94 -0.79 -9.31
C GLY A 135 1.42 -1.77 -8.23
N ARG A 136 2.50 -2.48 -8.55
CA ARG A 136 3.06 -3.54 -7.73
C ARG A 136 4.57 -3.40 -7.59
N ALA A 137 5.10 -3.70 -6.41
CA ALA A 137 6.55 -3.77 -6.19
C ALA A 137 6.96 -5.07 -5.50
N ILE A 138 8.14 -5.59 -5.88
CA ILE A 138 8.73 -6.79 -5.27
C ILE A 138 10.10 -6.43 -4.71
N THR A 139 10.29 -6.67 -3.41
CA THR A 139 11.57 -6.46 -2.73
C THR A 139 12.68 -7.31 -3.35
N PRO A 140 13.91 -6.79 -3.47
CA PRO A 140 15.06 -7.51 -4.03
C PRO A 140 15.29 -8.90 -3.40
N SER A 141 15.83 -9.85 -4.18
CA SER A 141 16.03 -11.24 -3.73
C SER A 141 17.07 -11.39 -2.60
N HIS A 142 17.99 -10.44 -2.48
CA HIS A 142 19.00 -10.42 -1.42
C HIS A 142 18.52 -9.82 -0.09
N SER A 143 17.33 -9.24 -0.06
CA SER A 143 16.77 -8.65 1.16
C SER A 143 16.37 -9.73 2.16
N PRO A 144 16.67 -9.56 3.47
CA PRO A 144 16.32 -10.53 4.50
C PRO A 144 14.81 -10.61 4.76
N ARG A 145 14.09 -9.53 4.49
CA ARG A 145 12.62 -9.45 4.48
C ARG A 145 12.17 -9.03 3.10
N ARG A 146 11.22 -9.78 2.54
CA ARG A 146 10.74 -9.53 1.19
C ARG A 146 9.24 -9.41 1.17
N PHE A 147 8.77 -8.40 0.45
CA PHE A 147 7.37 -8.12 0.24
C PHE A 147 7.05 -8.07 -1.25
N ASN A 148 5.82 -8.41 -1.56
CA ASN A 148 5.19 -8.34 -2.85
C ASN A 148 3.98 -7.40 -2.69
N THR A 149 4.25 -6.09 -2.72
CA THR A 149 3.32 -5.04 -2.32
C THR A 149 2.48 -4.54 -3.50
N ARG A 150 1.16 -4.45 -3.31
CA ARG A 150 0.24 -3.75 -4.20
C ARG A 150 -0.06 -2.40 -3.61
N PHE A 151 0.02 -1.38 -4.45
CA PHE A 151 -0.25 0.00 -4.07
C PHE A 151 -1.60 0.43 -4.62
N PHE A 152 -2.37 1.07 -3.75
CA PHE A 152 -3.64 1.68 -4.09
C PHE A 152 -3.57 3.19 -3.85
N LEU A 153 -4.41 3.94 -4.56
CA LEU A 153 -4.63 5.37 -4.40
C LEU A 153 -6.08 5.60 -4.00
N SER A 154 -6.30 6.53 -3.07
CA SER A 154 -7.61 7.14 -2.84
C SER A 154 -7.46 8.64 -2.64
N ASP A 155 -8.54 9.38 -2.92
CA ASP A 155 -8.63 10.81 -2.69
C ASP A 155 -8.82 11.12 -1.20
N GLY A 156 -8.20 12.21 -0.73
CA GLY A 156 -8.31 12.67 0.65
C GLY A 156 -9.72 13.09 1.07
N GLY A 157 -10.59 13.41 0.11
CA GLY A 157 -12.00 13.65 0.37
C GLY A 157 -12.78 12.42 0.87
N ASN A 158 -12.21 11.23 0.70
CA ASN A 158 -12.75 9.96 1.18
C ASN A 158 -12.17 9.53 2.54
N VAL A 159 -11.37 10.38 3.18
CA VAL A 159 -10.69 10.09 4.46
C VAL A 159 -11.51 10.64 5.62
N PHE A 160 -11.70 9.83 6.64
CA PHE A 160 -12.41 10.16 7.87
C PHE A 160 -11.49 9.97 9.07
N GLY A 161 -11.52 10.92 9.99
CA GLY A 161 -10.63 11.00 11.14
C GLY A 161 -9.38 11.86 10.88
N GLU A 162 -8.65 12.15 11.96
CA GLU A 162 -7.41 12.92 11.91
C GLU A 162 -6.21 11.98 11.95
N PRO A 163 -5.18 12.21 11.10
CA PRO A 163 -3.96 11.42 11.12
C PRO A 163 -3.31 11.40 12.50
N THR A 164 -3.07 10.20 13.02
CA THR A 164 -2.49 9.98 14.33
C THR A 164 -1.33 9.01 14.24
N ALA A 165 -0.23 9.31 14.94
CA ALA A 165 0.92 8.42 15.02
C ALA A 165 0.59 7.14 15.79
N SER A 166 1.28 6.06 15.45
CA SER A 166 1.19 4.75 16.11
C SER A 166 2.58 4.27 16.56
N GLU A 167 2.64 3.06 17.14
CA GLU A 167 3.93 2.42 17.43
C GLU A 167 4.74 2.06 16.17
N GLU A 168 4.06 1.92 15.02
CA GLU A 168 4.68 1.52 13.75
C GLU A 168 5.05 2.70 12.86
N LEU A 169 4.33 3.83 12.97
CA LEU A 169 4.60 5.07 12.24
C LEU A 169 4.56 6.29 13.15
N GLU A 170 5.66 7.03 13.18
CA GLU A 170 5.81 8.33 13.81
C GLU A 170 5.50 9.46 12.82
N GLU A 171 5.23 10.67 13.30
CA GLU A 171 5.05 11.88 12.48
C GLU A 171 4.03 11.71 11.34
N VAL A 172 2.95 10.96 11.59
CA VAL A 172 1.91 10.71 10.60
C VAL A 172 1.14 12.00 10.35
N ARG A 173 1.20 12.50 9.11
CA ARG A 173 0.53 13.74 8.70
C ARG A 173 0.46 13.87 7.18
N TRP A 174 -0.23 14.88 6.71
CA TRP A 174 -0.22 15.32 5.34
C TRP A 174 1.07 16.11 5.04
N TYR A 175 1.82 15.66 4.05
CA TYR A 175 3.08 16.27 3.61
C TYR A 175 2.88 16.95 2.28
N PRO A 176 3.15 18.29 2.16
CA PRO A 176 3.12 19.00 0.90
C PRO A 176 4.16 18.44 -0.07
N ILE A 177 3.73 17.92 -1.21
CA ILE A 177 4.63 17.23 -2.16
C ILE A 177 5.70 18.18 -2.72
N GLY A 178 5.33 19.46 -2.94
CA GLY A 178 6.26 20.46 -3.48
C GLY A 178 7.29 21.01 -2.49
N ARG A 179 7.13 20.75 -1.19
CA ARG A 179 8.01 21.30 -0.12
C ARG A 179 8.70 20.22 0.70
N HIS A 180 8.17 19.00 0.69
CA HIS A 180 8.76 17.89 1.43
C HIS A 180 9.95 17.32 0.65
N PRO A 181 11.11 17.07 1.30
CA PRO A 181 12.23 16.41 0.64
C PRO A 181 11.85 14.97 0.29
N LEU A 182 11.51 14.73 -0.98
CA LEU A 182 11.21 13.39 -1.51
C LEU A 182 12.40 12.41 -1.29
N GLU A 183 13.55 12.93 -0.92
CA GLU A 183 14.75 12.16 -0.55
C GLU A 183 14.53 11.24 0.65
N SER A 184 13.62 11.60 1.57
CA SER A 184 13.24 10.75 2.70
C SER A 184 12.46 9.50 2.29
N PHE A 185 11.92 9.47 1.06
CA PHE A 185 11.28 8.29 0.49
C PHE A 185 12.27 7.41 -0.27
N ARG A 186 12.13 6.10 -0.18
CA ARG A 186 12.89 5.15 -1.01
C ARG A 186 12.47 5.22 -2.48
N ASP A 187 13.32 4.72 -3.37
CA ASP A 187 13.10 4.72 -4.83
C ASP A 187 11.72 4.17 -5.22
N VAL A 188 11.31 3.04 -4.61
CA VAL A 188 10.01 2.42 -4.87
C VAL A 188 8.86 3.32 -4.41
N THR A 189 8.99 3.98 -3.26
CA THR A 189 7.98 4.88 -2.70
C THR A 189 7.83 6.11 -3.58
N ARG A 190 8.94 6.72 -3.99
CA ARG A 190 8.96 7.85 -4.95
C ARG A 190 8.34 7.48 -6.30
N PHE A 191 8.69 6.30 -6.81
CA PHE A 191 8.14 5.81 -8.09
C PHE A 191 6.62 5.64 -8.02
N MET A 192 6.12 5.01 -6.95
CA MET A 192 4.68 4.79 -6.78
C MET A 192 3.94 6.11 -6.49
N LEU A 193 4.56 7.05 -5.76
CA LEU A 193 4.00 8.40 -5.56
C LEU A 193 3.86 9.14 -6.89
N ALA A 194 4.89 9.16 -7.72
CA ALA A 194 4.82 9.81 -9.03
C ALA A 194 3.72 9.20 -9.92
N ARG A 195 3.55 7.88 -9.88
CA ARG A 195 2.47 7.20 -10.59
C ARG A 195 1.09 7.55 -10.02
N ALA A 196 0.95 7.61 -8.70
CA ALA A 196 -0.29 7.99 -8.02
C ALA A 196 -0.69 9.43 -8.37
N ILE A 197 0.27 10.37 -8.38
CA ILE A 197 0.04 11.75 -8.81
C ILE A 197 -0.43 11.81 -10.27
N ALA A 198 0.19 11.05 -11.16
CA ALA A 198 -0.23 11.00 -12.55
C ALA A 198 -1.65 10.43 -12.72
N LEU A 199 -2.04 9.44 -11.90
CA LEU A 199 -3.41 8.91 -11.86
C LEU A 199 -4.39 9.94 -11.31
N HIS A 200 -4.04 10.62 -10.23
CA HIS A 200 -4.84 11.67 -9.60
C HIS A 200 -5.12 12.83 -10.58
N ASN A 201 -4.11 13.23 -11.34
CA ASN A 201 -4.22 14.31 -12.33
C ASN A 201 -4.79 13.86 -13.69
N GLY A 202 -5.16 12.59 -13.85
CA GLY A 202 -5.66 12.06 -15.13
C GLY A 202 -4.60 12.00 -16.26
N THR A 203 -3.31 12.14 -15.94
CA THR A 203 -2.21 12.14 -16.92
C THR A 203 -1.46 10.81 -17.02
N ALA A 204 -1.90 9.80 -16.26
CA ALA A 204 -1.26 8.50 -16.27
C ALA A 204 -1.48 7.78 -17.60
N THR A 205 -0.39 7.27 -18.17
CA THR A 205 -0.40 6.47 -19.41
C THR A 205 0.04 5.03 -19.15
N GLY A 206 -0.41 4.09 -19.98
CA GLY A 206 -0.06 2.67 -19.89
C GLY A 206 -0.67 1.96 -18.68
N GLY A 207 -0.52 0.64 -18.61
CA GLY A 207 -1.03 -0.20 -17.53
C GLY A 207 -0.29 -0.01 -16.20
N ALA A 208 -0.79 -0.65 -15.15
CA ALA A 208 -0.19 -0.61 -13.83
C ALA A 208 1.25 -1.18 -13.85
N PRO A 209 2.25 -0.45 -13.33
CA PRO A 209 3.63 -0.88 -13.38
C PRO A 209 3.94 -2.00 -12.37
N LEU A 210 4.90 -2.87 -12.73
CA LEU A 210 5.57 -3.79 -11.83
C LEU A 210 7.01 -3.30 -11.60
N PHE A 211 7.30 -2.82 -10.41
CA PHE A 211 8.63 -2.43 -9.97
C PHE A 211 9.33 -3.60 -9.30
N TYR A 212 10.46 -4.04 -9.84
CA TYR A 212 11.19 -5.19 -9.30
C TYR A 212 12.69 -5.10 -9.54
N TRP A 213 13.45 -6.01 -8.96
CA TRP A 213 14.89 -6.11 -9.13
C TRP A 213 15.26 -7.42 -9.83
N ALA A 214 16.06 -7.33 -10.88
CA ALA A 214 16.64 -8.49 -11.58
C ALA A 214 18.12 -8.24 -11.83
N LYS A 215 18.96 -9.25 -11.59
CA LYS A 215 20.43 -9.15 -11.75
C LYS A 215 21.03 -7.91 -11.08
N ASN A 216 20.60 -7.61 -9.85
CA ASN A 216 20.99 -6.45 -9.04
C ASN A 216 20.66 -5.07 -9.66
N ALA A 217 19.83 -5.01 -10.68
CA ALA A 217 19.36 -3.78 -11.29
C ALA A 217 17.84 -3.60 -11.10
N ARG A 218 17.42 -2.34 -10.95
CA ARG A 218 16.03 -1.95 -10.95
C ARG A 218 15.41 -2.20 -12.32
N ARG A 219 14.19 -2.75 -12.35
CA ARG A 219 13.41 -3.02 -13.56
C ARG A 219 11.97 -2.56 -13.36
N ILE A 220 11.38 -2.11 -14.44
CA ILE A 220 9.97 -1.74 -14.49
C ILE A 220 9.34 -2.56 -15.63
N GLY A 221 8.33 -3.33 -15.28
CA GLY A 221 7.50 -4.08 -16.21
C GLY A 221 6.04 -3.66 -16.09
N VAL A 222 5.16 -4.30 -16.83
CA VAL A 222 3.71 -4.13 -16.73
C VAL A 222 3.11 -5.22 -15.85
N CYS A 223 2.26 -4.84 -14.92
CA CYS A 223 1.54 -5.79 -14.08
C CYS A 223 0.40 -6.42 -14.89
N ARG A 224 0.31 -7.75 -14.87
CA ARG A 224 -0.75 -8.50 -15.52
C ARG A 224 -1.96 -8.78 -14.61
N GLU A 225 -2.05 -8.09 -13.49
CA GLU A 225 -3.22 -8.18 -12.62
C GLU A 225 -4.35 -7.42 -13.30
N ALA A 226 -5.43 -8.12 -13.67
CA ALA A 226 -6.58 -7.51 -14.32
C ALA A 226 -7.28 -6.56 -13.34
N VAL A 227 -7.22 -5.27 -13.62
CA VAL A 227 -8.19 -4.29 -13.14
C VAL A 227 -9.25 -4.23 -14.23
N ARG A 228 -10.52 -4.43 -13.91
CA ARG A 228 -11.60 -4.10 -14.85
C ARG A 228 -11.55 -2.59 -15.04
N GLU A 229 -11.33 -2.16 -16.28
CA GLU A 229 -11.46 -0.74 -16.61
C GLU A 229 -12.92 -0.32 -16.39
N PRO A 230 -13.18 0.77 -15.67
CA PRO A 230 -14.53 1.29 -15.56
C PRO A 230 -14.99 1.74 -16.95
N GLY A 231 -15.95 1.04 -17.54
CA GLY A 231 -16.66 1.50 -18.74
C GLY A 231 -16.35 0.83 -20.07
N GLY A 232 -15.80 -0.39 -20.11
CA GLY A 232 -15.82 -1.20 -21.33
C GLY A 232 -17.25 -1.77 -21.57
N PRO A 233 -17.83 -1.63 -22.78
CA PRO A 233 -19.15 -2.23 -23.08
C PRO A 233 -19.07 -3.75 -22.94
N GLY A 234 -20.08 -4.35 -22.24
CA GLY A 234 -20.32 -5.77 -22.13
C GLY A 234 -20.84 -6.39 -23.41
#